data_effe5735161fea11534a247e2a15827c
#
_entry.id   effe5735161fea11534a247e2a15827c
#
_cell.length_a   1.000
_cell.length_b   1.000
_cell.length_c   1.000
_cell.angle_alpha   90.00
_cell.angle_beta   90.00
_cell.angle_gamma   90.00
#
_symmetry.space_group_name_H-M   'P 1'
#
loop_
_entity.id
_entity.type
_entity.pdbx_description
1 polymer ?
#
loop_
_entity_poly.entity_id
_entity_poly.type
_entity_poly.pdbx_seq_one_letter_code
_entity_poly.pdbx_strand_id
1 'polypeptide(L)'
;MNIIYIITDQQRYDTIGALGYPFMETPNIDKLVKEGCTFSNCFAAGLSCAPSRASIFNCYYPHTTGIIRNACSWKHSWIELLLKKEYHTVNIGKMHTWPFNTTCGFKERYNVENKDRFLEGRYYFDEWDKALASHGLVKQQRSSYRTREDYGTSLGAFDWELPEKMHADMFVGDMAVWWIKNHPVSQPLFLQIGFPGPHPPYDPLPSFSSRYLSKDIPINDVSTAELESLPPSLKAYRKHCTEVDHDSILDHLFPTKQQRFRQRAYYLANITMIDQKIGEILEALDEQGYLDNAMIIFTSDHGDCLGDHGLSQKWSGYDEVVHVPVIVWRPGTVKAGHEVSSLCQQFDISQTLLEMAGIQIPSSFESESVMDGVLGKLQSGRKYVFAEQGGDGNLTDAQMVTMVRSEKWKMIHYAGEKFGQLFDLEKDPLESINLWEDTSYDDEKRSLHAALLDWHIQSQYRTRDWASDFR
;
A
#
# COMPACT_ATOMS: atom_id res chain seq x y z
N MET A 1 -21.13 -13.98 7.61
CA MET A 1 -19.74 -13.71 8.03
C MET A 1 -19.46 -12.24 7.78
N ASN A 2 -18.93 -11.53 8.75
CA ASN A 2 -18.48 -10.16 8.58
C ASN A 2 -17.06 -10.13 7.97
N ILE A 3 -16.75 -9.10 7.22
CA ILE A 3 -15.45 -8.91 6.58
C ILE A 3 -14.96 -7.52 6.94
N ILE A 4 -13.84 -7.46 7.64
CA ILE A 4 -13.19 -6.21 8.03
C ILE A 4 -11.89 -6.12 7.24
N TYR A 5 -11.77 -5.11 6.39
CA TYR A 5 -10.62 -4.90 5.53
C TYR A 5 -9.88 -3.62 5.94
N ILE A 6 -8.77 -3.78 6.65
CA ILE A 6 -7.94 -2.67 7.14
C ILE A 6 -6.78 -2.50 6.19
N ILE A 7 -6.65 -1.31 5.59
CA ILE A 7 -5.59 -0.99 4.65
C ILE A 7 -4.93 0.34 5.03
N THR A 8 -3.62 0.31 5.17
CA THR A 8 -2.78 1.51 5.32
C THR A 8 -2.31 2.01 3.97
N ASP A 9 -1.87 3.25 3.89
CA ASP A 9 -1.27 3.83 2.69
C ASP A 9 0.23 3.95 2.85
N GLN A 10 0.98 3.28 1.98
CA GLN A 10 2.44 3.42 1.90
C GLN A 10 3.20 2.75 3.05
N GLN A 11 2.64 1.71 3.71
CA GLN A 11 3.32 1.00 4.80
C GLN A 11 4.19 -0.14 4.26
N ARG A 12 5.48 -0.10 4.60
CA ARG A 12 6.47 -1.12 4.27
C ARG A 12 6.22 -2.43 5.03
N TYR A 13 6.64 -3.54 4.42
CA TYR A 13 6.60 -4.87 5.04
C TYR A 13 7.43 -4.93 6.34
N ASP A 14 8.60 -4.27 6.37
CA ASP A 14 9.57 -4.29 7.48
C ASP A 14 9.21 -3.38 8.67
N THR A 15 7.91 -3.25 8.98
CA THR A 15 7.37 -2.30 9.96
C THR A 15 6.40 -2.92 10.97
N ILE A 16 6.45 -4.23 11.17
CA ILE A 16 5.59 -4.94 12.13
C ILE A 16 6.48 -5.77 13.07
N GLY A 17 6.35 -5.56 14.38
CA GLY A 17 7.20 -6.17 15.39
C GLY A 17 7.23 -7.69 15.32
N ALA A 18 6.07 -8.33 15.23
CA ALA A 18 5.94 -9.79 15.16
C ALA A 18 6.47 -10.41 13.84
N LEU A 19 6.75 -9.60 12.82
CA LEU A 19 7.39 -10.06 11.56
C LEU A 19 8.93 -9.95 11.60
N GLY A 20 9.53 -9.76 12.78
CA GLY A 20 10.99 -9.77 12.93
C GLY A 20 11.63 -8.37 13.04
N TYR A 21 10.84 -7.33 13.26
CA TYR A 21 11.31 -5.94 13.38
C TYR A 21 11.15 -5.41 14.81
N PRO A 22 12.05 -5.79 15.75
CA PRO A 22 11.87 -5.59 17.21
C PRO A 22 11.90 -4.12 17.65
N PHE A 23 12.34 -3.20 16.80
CA PHE A 23 12.26 -1.75 17.07
C PHE A 23 10.84 -1.21 16.92
N MET A 24 9.92 -1.93 16.28
CA MET A 24 8.53 -1.54 16.08
C MET A 24 7.67 -1.78 17.31
N GLU A 25 6.71 -0.89 17.52
CA GLU A 25 5.69 -1.01 18.56
C GLU A 25 4.32 -1.12 17.88
N THR A 26 3.94 -2.36 17.54
CA THR A 26 2.69 -2.70 16.84
C THR A 26 1.92 -3.81 17.53
N PRO A 27 1.60 -3.68 18.85
CA PRO A 27 1.06 -4.78 19.65
C PRO A 27 -0.28 -5.32 19.12
N ASN A 28 -1.11 -4.49 18.50
CA ASN A 28 -2.41 -4.88 17.97
C ASN A 28 -2.31 -5.61 16.63
N ILE A 29 -1.45 -5.13 15.73
CA ILE A 29 -1.10 -5.84 14.48
C ILE A 29 -0.35 -7.14 14.83
N ASP A 30 0.56 -7.12 15.80
CA ASP A 30 1.28 -8.30 16.28
C ASP A 30 0.34 -9.39 16.81
N LYS A 31 -0.78 -9.00 17.44
CA LYS A 31 -1.83 -9.94 17.84
C LYS A 31 -2.46 -10.61 16.61
N LEU A 32 -2.80 -9.85 15.58
CA LEU A 32 -3.33 -10.40 14.32
C LEU A 32 -2.32 -11.36 13.66
N VAL A 33 -1.02 -11.05 13.68
CA VAL A 33 0.05 -11.94 13.18
C VAL A 33 0.07 -13.25 13.97
N LYS A 34 0.03 -13.20 15.28
CA LYS A 34 0.10 -14.39 16.15
C LYS A 34 -1.14 -15.28 16.06
N GLU A 35 -2.30 -14.68 15.87
CA GLU A 35 -3.59 -15.38 15.84
C GLU A 35 -4.09 -15.69 14.42
N GLY A 36 -3.49 -15.11 13.40
CA GLY A 36 -3.85 -15.23 12.00
C GLY A 36 -2.81 -15.98 11.15
N CYS A 37 -2.95 -15.83 9.85
CA CYS A 37 -2.02 -16.30 8.84
C CYS A 37 -1.36 -15.10 8.17
N THR A 38 -0.04 -15.15 7.99
CA THR A 38 0.75 -14.10 7.34
C THR A 38 1.29 -14.58 6.00
N PHE A 39 1.51 -13.64 5.08
CA PHE A 39 2.11 -13.90 3.78
C PHE A 39 3.44 -13.15 3.69
N SER A 40 4.56 -13.89 3.74
CA SER A 40 5.90 -13.30 3.74
C SER A 40 6.43 -12.95 2.35
N ASN A 41 5.73 -13.34 1.28
CA ASN A 41 6.10 -13.03 -0.10
C ASN A 41 4.86 -12.56 -0.90
N CYS A 42 4.22 -11.49 -0.43
CA CYS A 42 3.07 -10.87 -1.08
C CYS A 42 3.43 -9.52 -1.71
N PHE A 43 3.06 -9.33 -2.98
CA PHE A 43 3.51 -8.18 -3.77
C PHE A 43 2.34 -7.40 -4.36
N ALA A 44 2.42 -6.06 -4.24
CA ALA A 44 1.51 -5.13 -4.87
C ALA A 44 1.62 -5.21 -6.42
N ALA A 45 0.51 -5.03 -7.11
CA ALA A 45 0.49 -5.01 -8.58
C ALA A 45 0.72 -3.62 -9.19
N GLY A 46 0.69 -2.58 -8.38
CA GLY A 46 0.95 -1.20 -8.77
C GLY A 46 2.11 -0.60 -7.99
N LEU A 47 2.85 0.32 -8.61
CA LEU A 47 3.98 1.02 -7.98
C LEU A 47 3.55 2.33 -7.29
N SER A 48 2.24 2.56 -7.17
CA SER A 48 1.64 3.69 -6.45
C SER A 48 0.20 3.39 -6.05
N CYS A 49 -0.40 4.28 -5.24
CA CYS A 49 -1.65 4.03 -4.52
C CYS A 49 -2.83 3.64 -5.44
N ALA A 50 -3.16 4.46 -6.45
CA ALA A 50 -4.36 4.21 -7.26
C ALA A 50 -4.27 2.93 -8.10
N PRO A 51 -3.18 2.63 -8.82
CA PRO A 51 -3.03 1.36 -9.53
C PRO A 51 -3.07 0.14 -8.60
N SER A 52 -2.35 0.19 -7.46
CA SER A 52 -2.36 -0.91 -6.51
C SER A 52 -3.74 -1.15 -5.91
N ARG A 53 -4.40 -0.10 -5.39
CA ARG A 53 -5.76 -0.21 -4.84
C ARG A 53 -6.76 -0.69 -5.88
N ALA A 54 -6.66 -0.22 -7.13
CA ALA A 54 -7.50 -0.69 -8.21
C ALA A 54 -7.33 -2.20 -8.45
N SER A 55 -6.10 -2.69 -8.42
CA SER A 55 -5.84 -4.12 -8.56
C SER A 55 -6.42 -4.93 -7.39
N ILE A 56 -6.22 -4.47 -6.15
CA ILE A 56 -6.78 -5.09 -4.95
C ILE A 56 -8.30 -5.22 -5.06
N PHE A 57 -9.01 -4.14 -5.43
CA PHE A 57 -10.46 -4.09 -5.41
C PHE A 57 -11.14 -4.50 -6.72
N ASN A 58 -10.38 -4.90 -7.74
CA ASN A 58 -10.91 -5.46 -8.99
C ASN A 58 -10.43 -6.89 -9.30
N CYS A 59 -9.36 -7.38 -8.65
CA CYS A 59 -8.70 -8.65 -8.97
C CYS A 59 -8.12 -8.69 -10.39
N TYR A 60 -7.68 -7.54 -10.90
CA TYR A 60 -7.05 -7.36 -12.21
C TYR A 60 -5.77 -6.54 -12.10
N TYR A 61 -4.86 -6.74 -13.05
CA TYR A 61 -3.69 -5.89 -13.18
C TYR A 61 -4.02 -4.47 -13.65
N PRO A 62 -3.16 -3.47 -13.40
CA PRO A 62 -3.41 -2.08 -13.79
C PRO A 62 -3.70 -1.88 -15.27
N HIS A 63 -3.01 -2.59 -16.18
CA HIS A 63 -3.29 -2.50 -17.62
C HIS A 63 -4.69 -2.99 -17.98
N THR A 64 -5.22 -3.97 -17.26
CA THR A 64 -6.60 -4.48 -17.45
C THR A 64 -7.62 -3.49 -16.90
N THR A 65 -7.40 -2.95 -15.70
CA THR A 65 -8.32 -1.96 -15.11
C THR A 65 -8.29 -0.62 -15.84
N GLY A 66 -7.21 -0.31 -16.57
CA GLY A 66 -6.92 1.00 -17.13
C GLY A 66 -6.50 2.05 -16.09
N ILE A 67 -6.40 1.66 -14.81
CA ILE A 67 -5.97 2.55 -13.72
C ILE A 67 -4.47 2.35 -13.51
N ILE A 68 -3.68 2.94 -14.41
CA ILE A 68 -2.22 2.80 -14.46
C ILE A 68 -1.48 3.92 -13.73
N ARG A 69 -2.19 4.93 -13.23
CA ARG A 69 -1.68 6.10 -12.49
C ARG A 69 -2.79 6.76 -11.69
N ASN A 70 -2.46 7.77 -10.90
CA ASN A 70 -3.45 8.58 -10.19
C ASN A 70 -4.41 9.30 -11.14
N ALA A 71 -5.61 9.63 -10.67
CA ALA A 71 -6.68 10.32 -11.39
C ALA A 71 -7.24 9.56 -12.64
N CYS A 72 -7.00 8.25 -12.74
CA CYS A 72 -7.74 7.40 -13.68
C CYS A 72 -9.11 7.03 -13.10
N SER A 73 -10.15 7.05 -13.95
CA SER A 73 -11.54 6.82 -13.50
C SER A 73 -11.79 5.38 -13.11
N TRP A 74 -12.33 5.20 -11.90
CA TRP A 74 -12.83 3.90 -11.45
C TRP A 74 -14.25 3.67 -11.96
N LYS A 75 -14.52 2.46 -12.46
CA LYS A 75 -15.83 2.08 -12.99
C LYS A 75 -16.45 0.96 -12.16
N HIS A 76 -15.66 -0.02 -11.72
CA HIS A 76 -16.11 -1.22 -11.04
C HIS A 76 -15.23 -1.57 -9.85
N SER A 77 -15.75 -2.42 -8.98
CA SER A 77 -14.99 -3.18 -8.00
C SER A 77 -15.71 -4.50 -7.67
N TRP A 78 -14.99 -5.49 -7.14
CA TRP A 78 -15.62 -6.73 -6.68
C TRP A 78 -16.53 -6.53 -5.46
N ILE A 79 -16.51 -5.39 -4.80
CA ILE A 79 -17.45 -5.04 -3.71
C ILE A 79 -18.89 -5.11 -4.19
N GLU A 80 -19.14 -4.84 -5.48
CA GLU A 80 -20.47 -5.01 -6.10
C GLU A 80 -20.98 -6.46 -6.03
N LEU A 81 -20.08 -7.45 -5.98
CA LEU A 81 -20.45 -8.85 -5.80
C LEU A 81 -20.96 -9.11 -4.37
N LEU A 82 -20.33 -8.49 -3.36
CA LEU A 82 -20.80 -8.54 -1.98
C LEU A 82 -22.16 -7.83 -1.83
N LEU A 83 -22.31 -6.68 -2.49
CA LEU A 83 -23.57 -5.94 -2.49
C LEU A 83 -24.71 -6.79 -3.06
N LYS A 84 -24.47 -7.56 -4.14
CA LYS A 84 -25.44 -8.51 -4.72
C LYS A 84 -25.76 -9.69 -3.77
N LYS A 85 -24.90 -9.97 -2.80
CA LYS A 85 -25.10 -10.96 -1.72
C LYS A 85 -25.63 -10.33 -0.44
N GLU A 86 -26.23 -9.13 -0.55
CA GLU A 86 -26.89 -8.41 0.54
C GLU A 86 -25.99 -7.99 1.70
N TYR A 87 -24.65 -7.91 1.46
CA TYR A 87 -23.77 -7.31 2.44
C TYR A 87 -24.10 -5.83 2.64
N HIS A 88 -23.97 -5.36 3.87
CA HIS A 88 -23.90 -3.93 4.13
C HIS A 88 -22.44 -3.50 3.93
N THR A 89 -22.21 -2.65 2.94
CA THR A 89 -20.86 -2.30 2.47
C THR A 89 -20.51 -0.87 2.84
N VAL A 90 -19.46 -0.70 3.63
CA VAL A 90 -19.04 0.59 4.22
C VAL A 90 -17.57 0.85 3.96
N ASN A 91 -17.26 2.09 3.56
CA ASN A 91 -15.90 2.60 3.49
C ASN A 91 -15.72 3.74 4.48
N ILE A 92 -14.69 3.66 5.31
CA ILE A 92 -14.25 4.74 6.21
C ILE A 92 -12.79 5.03 5.93
N GLY A 93 -12.47 6.28 5.57
CA GLY A 93 -11.12 6.72 5.24
C GLY A 93 -10.78 6.61 3.75
N LYS A 94 -9.50 6.32 3.45
CA LYS A 94 -8.95 6.38 2.10
C LYS A 94 -9.33 5.16 1.26
N MET A 95 -9.89 5.42 0.09
CA MET A 95 -10.11 4.42 -0.97
C MET A 95 -9.34 4.77 -2.25
N HIS A 96 -9.09 6.05 -2.47
CA HIS A 96 -8.36 6.63 -3.60
C HIS A 96 -9.06 6.40 -4.95
N THR A 97 -10.39 6.44 -4.95
CA THR A 97 -11.14 6.40 -6.21
C THR A 97 -11.07 7.74 -6.95
N TRP A 98 -11.26 7.70 -8.26
CA TRP A 98 -11.48 8.89 -9.06
C TRP A 98 -12.73 8.69 -9.95
N PRO A 99 -13.75 9.57 -9.92
CA PRO A 99 -13.96 10.65 -8.92
C PRO A 99 -14.00 10.14 -7.47
N PHE A 100 -13.70 11.00 -6.49
CA PHE A 100 -13.61 10.61 -5.06
C PHE A 100 -14.92 10.07 -4.49
N ASN A 101 -16.06 10.51 -5.05
CA ASN A 101 -17.40 10.10 -4.64
C ASN A 101 -17.92 8.89 -5.41
N THR A 102 -17.10 8.23 -6.23
CA THR A 102 -17.50 7.00 -6.91
C THR A 102 -17.89 5.95 -5.88
N THR A 103 -19.07 5.36 -6.02
CA THR A 103 -19.61 4.42 -5.02
C THR A 103 -18.85 3.10 -4.96
N CYS A 104 -18.39 2.57 -6.09
CA CYS A 104 -17.63 1.32 -6.21
C CYS A 104 -18.25 0.15 -5.41
N GLY A 105 -19.58 0.06 -5.33
CA GLY A 105 -20.28 -0.99 -4.57
C GLY A 105 -20.45 -0.71 -3.08
N PHE A 106 -19.97 0.40 -2.53
CA PHE A 106 -20.25 0.82 -1.16
C PHE A 106 -21.64 1.47 -1.03
N LYS A 107 -22.39 1.09 0.00
CA LYS A 107 -23.63 1.76 0.43
C LYS A 107 -23.35 3.06 1.17
N GLU A 108 -22.29 3.06 1.98
CA GLU A 108 -21.86 4.22 2.76
C GLU A 108 -20.38 4.50 2.53
N ARG A 109 -20.04 5.78 2.39
CA ARG A 109 -18.65 6.20 2.27
C ARG A 109 -18.38 7.45 3.10
N TYR A 110 -17.39 7.36 3.98
CA TYR A 110 -16.88 8.42 4.83
C TYR A 110 -15.43 8.70 4.41
N ASN A 111 -15.26 9.52 3.38
CA ASN A 111 -13.99 9.70 2.71
C ASN A 111 -13.01 10.55 3.51
N VAL A 112 -11.75 10.10 3.59
CA VAL A 112 -10.57 10.86 4.02
C VAL A 112 -9.44 10.51 3.05
N GLU A 113 -9.10 11.42 2.12
CA GLU A 113 -8.31 11.05 0.95
C GLU A 113 -6.88 11.61 0.93
N ASN A 114 -6.65 12.81 1.46
CA ASN A 114 -5.34 13.46 1.33
C ASN A 114 -4.95 14.26 2.59
N LYS A 115 -3.72 14.05 3.05
CA LYS A 115 -3.21 14.66 4.29
C LYS A 115 -2.75 16.11 4.12
N ASP A 116 -2.09 16.48 3.02
CA ASP A 116 -1.29 17.69 2.94
C ASP A 116 -1.84 18.79 2.04
N ARG A 117 -2.96 18.58 1.36
CA ARG A 117 -3.56 19.56 0.44
C ARG A 117 -5.04 19.34 0.24
N PHE A 118 -5.72 20.40 -0.20
CA PHE A 118 -7.03 20.25 -0.83
C PHE A 118 -6.85 19.72 -2.25
N LEU A 119 -7.67 18.74 -2.63
CA LEU A 119 -7.62 18.20 -3.99
C LEU A 119 -8.21 19.22 -4.96
N GLU A 120 -7.46 19.53 -6.02
CA GLU A 120 -7.88 20.49 -7.03
C GLU A 120 -9.20 20.10 -7.70
N GLY A 121 -10.04 21.10 -8.04
CA GLY A 121 -11.33 20.88 -8.66
C GLY A 121 -12.40 20.26 -7.75
N ARG A 122 -12.11 20.05 -6.50
CA ARG A 122 -13.06 19.52 -5.53
C ARG A 122 -13.89 20.65 -4.92
N TYR A 123 -15.20 20.57 -5.10
CA TYR A 123 -16.17 21.54 -4.57
C TYR A 123 -16.79 21.13 -3.23
N TYR A 124 -16.47 19.95 -2.72
CA TYR A 124 -16.83 19.54 -1.37
C TYR A 124 -15.58 19.08 -0.63
N PHE A 125 -15.61 19.25 0.68
CA PHE A 125 -14.58 18.76 1.56
C PHE A 125 -14.86 17.30 1.94
N ASP A 126 -13.82 16.50 2.19
CA ASP A 126 -13.99 15.17 2.78
C ASP A 126 -14.45 15.27 4.26
N GLU A 127 -14.71 14.13 4.89
CA GLU A 127 -15.23 14.13 6.26
C GLU A 127 -14.23 14.74 7.26
N TRP A 128 -12.95 14.54 7.04
CA TRP A 128 -11.91 15.13 7.87
C TRP A 128 -11.83 16.66 7.71
N ASP A 129 -11.86 17.17 6.48
CA ASP A 129 -11.92 18.62 6.22
C ASP A 129 -13.13 19.27 6.91
N LYS A 130 -14.29 18.60 6.86
CA LYS A 130 -15.53 19.09 7.53
C LYS A 130 -15.38 19.09 9.04
N ALA A 131 -14.78 18.05 9.62
CA ALA A 131 -14.53 17.96 11.05
C ALA A 131 -13.59 19.07 11.52
N LEU A 132 -12.47 19.31 10.83
CA LEU A 132 -11.56 20.41 11.11
C LEU A 132 -12.29 21.76 11.05
N ALA A 133 -13.04 22.01 9.99
CA ALA A 133 -13.78 23.26 9.82
C ALA A 133 -14.83 23.47 10.92
N SER A 134 -15.52 22.41 11.37
CA SER A 134 -16.49 22.48 12.47
C SER A 134 -15.86 22.87 13.82
N HIS A 135 -14.57 22.65 13.99
CA HIS A 135 -13.79 23.09 15.16
C HIS A 135 -13.05 24.41 14.93
N GLY A 136 -13.31 25.11 13.82
CA GLY A 136 -12.61 26.35 13.48
C GLY A 136 -11.14 26.15 13.12
N LEU A 137 -10.75 24.94 12.73
CA LEU A 137 -9.38 24.57 12.37
C LEU A 137 -9.22 24.48 10.86
N VAL A 138 -7.99 24.71 10.41
CA VAL A 138 -7.56 24.47 9.03
C VAL A 138 -6.52 23.36 9.08
N LYS A 139 -6.63 22.37 8.20
CA LYS A 139 -5.68 21.27 8.20
C LYS A 139 -4.26 21.76 7.92
N GLN A 140 -3.31 21.13 8.58
CA GLN A 140 -1.91 21.29 8.20
C GLN A 140 -1.78 20.78 6.77
N GLN A 141 -1.21 21.62 5.92
CA GLN A 141 -1.07 21.32 4.49
C GLN A 141 0.28 21.87 4.02
N ARG A 142 0.66 21.51 2.81
CA ARG A 142 1.97 21.86 2.24
C ARG A 142 2.33 23.32 2.41
N SER A 143 1.38 24.26 2.24
CA SER A 143 1.61 25.68 2.43
C SER A 143 1.97 26.06 3.87
N SER A 144 1.41 25.33 4.85
CA SER A 144 1.75 25.53 6.28
C SER A 144 3.12 24.94 6.59
N TYR A 145 3.42 23.74 6.10
CA TYR A 145 4.74 23.11 6.32
C TYR A 145 5.88 23.95 5.71
N ARG A 146 5.67 24.54 4.53
CA ARG A 146 6.65 25.45 3.88
C ARG A 146 7.06 26.66 4.70
N THR A 147 6.26 27.07 5.69
CA THR A 147 6.61 28.20 6.59
C THR A 147 7.59 27.82 7.70
N ARG A 148 7.86 26.53 7.90
CA ARG A 148 8.75 26.04 8.95
C ARG A 148 10.21 26.27 8.57
N GLU A 149 11.03 26.65 9.54
CA GLU A 149 12.48 26.82 9.33
C GLU A 149 13.19 25.52 8.93
N ASP A 150 12.72 24.38 9.43
CA ASP A 150 13.30 23.06 9.15
C ASP A 150 12.72 22.37 7.90
N TYR A 151 11.82 23.04 7.17
CA TYR A 151 11.14 22.43 6.01
C TYR A 151 12.11 21.83 4.98
N GLY A 152 13.13 22.58 4.60
CA GLY A 152 14.12 22.16 3.62
C GLY A 152 15.06 21.02 4.08
N THR A 153 15.03 20.63 5.37
CA THR A 153 15.96 19.62 5.92
C THR A 153 15.28 18.45 6.60
N SER A 154 13.96 18.53 6.78
CA SER A 154 13.16 17.56 7.52
C SER A 154 12.87 16.27 6.75
N LEU A 155 12.98 16.27 5.43
CA LEU A 155 12.54 15.19 4.53
C LEU A 155 11.08 14.77 4.78
N GLY A 156 10.20 15.74 5.08
CA GLY A 156 8.79 15.49 5.36
C GLY A 156 8.47 15.02 6.78
N ALA A 157 9.46 15.00 7.67
CA ALA A 157 9.28 14.62 9.08
C ALA A 157 8.92 15.85 9.94
N PHE A 158 7.65 15.94 10.33
CA PHE A 158 7.11 17.07 11.10
C PHE A 158 6.31 16.57 12.31
N ASP A 159 6.32 17.31 13.41
CA ASP A 159 5.38 17.06 14.50
C ASP A 159 4.00 17.61 14.16
N TRP A 160 2.95 16.84 14.50
CA TRP A 160 1.58 17.30 14.40
C TRP A 160 1.30 18.38 15.46
N GLU A 161 0.75 19.52 15.06
CA GLU A 161 0.57 20.72 15.92
C GLU A 161 -0.89 20.98 16.28
N LEU A 162 -1.85 20.38 15.60
CA LEU A 162 -3.27 20.50 15.90
C LEU A 162 -3.70 19.49 16.99
N PRO A 163 -4.93 19.60 17.55
CA PRO A 163 -5.39 18.62 18.53
C PRO A 163 -5.28 17.17 18.02
N GLU A 164 -4.90 16.26 18.90
CA GLU A 164 -4.64 14.84 18.61
C GLU A 164 -5.75 14.18 17.78
N LYS A 165 -7.00 14.30 18.23
CA LYS A 165 -8.19 13.74 17.52
C LYS A 165 -8.42 14.29 16.13
N MET A 166 -7.71 15.36 15.76
CA MET A 166 -7.78 15.99 14.43
C MET A 166 -6.67 15.53 13.50
N HIS A 167 -5.76 14.67 13.95
CA HIS A 167 -4.83 14.00 13.02
C HIS A 167 -5.61 13.05 12.10
N ALA A 168 -5.25 12.98 10.82
CA ALA A 168 -6.01 12.22 9.82
C ALA A 168 -6.24 10.75 10.21
N ASP A 169 -5.20 10.07 10.67
CA ASP A 169 -5.27 8.65 11.05
C ASP A 169 -6.03 8.45 12.36
N MET A 170 -5.86 9.35 13.34
CA MET A 170 -6.65 9.33 14.58
C MET A 170 -8.14 9.54 14.27
N PHE A 171 -8.45 10.49 13.40
CA PHE A 171 -9.81 10.79 12.97
C PHE A 171 -10.47 9.60 12.24
N VAL A 172 -9.76 8.93 11.35
CA VAL A 172 -10.28 7.71 10.68
C VAL A 172 -10.56 6.61 11.70
N GLY A 173 -9.66 6.38 12.65
CA GLY A 173 -9.86 5.40 13.73
C GLY A 173 -11.08 5.74 14.60
N ASP A 174 -11.18 7.00 15.06
CA ASP A 174 -12.30 7.47 15.88
C ASP A 174 -13.64 7.36 15.13
N MET A 175 -13.66 7.70 13.85
CA MET A 175 -14.85 7.57 13.00
C MET A 175 -15.25 6.10 12.82
N ALA A 176 -14.28 5.19 12.66
CA ALA A 176 -14.56 3.76 12.55
C ALA A 176 -15.17 3.24 13.87
N VAL A 177 -14.59 3.57 15.01
CA VAL A 177 -15.13 3.21 16.35
C VAL A 177 -16.53 3.78 16.55
N TRP A 178 -16.74 5.06 16.21
CA TRP A 178 -18.05 5.69 16.30
C TRP A 178 -19.08 5.00 15.41
N TRP A 179 -18.72 4.68 14.16
CA TRP A 179 -19.63 3.99 13.25
C TRP A 179 -20.02 2.61 13.78
N ILE A 180 -19.05 1.80 14.21
CA ILE A 180 -19.26 0.45 14.76
C ILE A 180 -20.21 0.48 15.95
N LYS A 181 -20.06 1.45 16.86
CA LYS A 181 -20.86 1.55 18.09
C LYS A 181 -22.27 2.11 17.87
N ASN A 182 -22.51 2.88 16.81
CA ASN A 182 -23.77 3.60 16.60
C ASN A 182 -24.61 3.14 15.40
N HIS A 183 -24.09 2.22 14.58
CA HIS A 183 -24.77 1.73 13.39
C HIS A 183 -24.91 0.19 13.41
N PRO A 184 -25.82 -0.35 14.27
CA PRO A 184 -26.03 -1.79 14.31
C PRO A 184 -26.56 -2.30 12.96
N VAL A 185 -25.91 -3.32 12.40
CA VAL A 185 -26.25 -3.91 11.12
C VAL A 185 -26.73 -5.34 11.34
N SER A 186 -27.91 -5.67 10.80
CA SER A 186 -28.48 -7.03 10.85
C SER A 186 -28.01 -7.93 9.69
N GLN A 187 -27.42 -7.33 8.65
CA GLN A 187 -26.88 -8.00 7.46
C GLN A 187 -25.40 -8.33 7.67
N PRO A 188 -24.83 -9.26 6.90
CA PRO A 188 -23.37 -9.42 6.86
C PRO A 188 -22.70 -8.09 6.48
N LEU A 189 -21.66 -7.71 7.23
CA LEU A 189 -20.96 -6.44 7.06
C LEU A 189 -19.69 -6.65 6.20
N PHE A 190 -19.46 -5.77 5.25
CA PHE A 190 -18.15 -5.49 4.67
C PHE A 190 -17.73 -4.07 5.08
N LEU A 191 -16.74 -3.97 5.96
CA LEU A 191 -16.19 -2.71 6.45
C LEU A 191 -14.76 -2.54 5.97
N GLN A 192 -14.53 -1.62 5.04
CA GLN A 192 -13.20 -1.22 4.62
C GLN A 192 -12.80 0.02 5.41
N ILE A 193 -11.66 -0.06 6.12
CA ILE A 193 -11.06 1.03 6.87
C ILE A 193 -9.72 1.36 6.22
N GLY A 194 -9.62 2.54 5.61
CA GLY A 194 -8.43 3.01 4.91
C GLY A 194 -7.74 4.13 5.67
N PHE A 195 -6.62 3.82 6.32
CA PHE A 195 -5.80 4.85 6.94
C PHE A 195 -5.02 5.62 5.86
N PRO A 196 -5.05 6.98 5.88
CA PRO A 196 -4.22 7.78 4.98
C PRO A 196 -2.72 7.67 5.27
N GLY A 197 -2.34 7.33 6.49
CA GLY A 197 -0.95 7.12 6.89
C GLY A 197 -0.48 5.66 6.71
N PRO A 198 0.84 5.46 6.78
CA PRO A 198 1.92 6.43 7.03
C PRO A 198 2.35 7.27 5.82
N HIS A 199 1.53 7.40 4.75
CA HIS A 199 1.78 8.29 3.61
C HIS A 199 2.24 9.70 4.09
N PRO A 200 3.23 10.33 3.44
CA PRO A 200 3.70 11.64 3.84
C PRO A 200 2.62 12.75 3.75
N PRO A 201 2.78 13.85 4.51
CA PRO A 201 3.90 14.13 5.41
C PRO A 201 3.95 13.12 6.56
N TYR A 202 5.17 12.82 7.05
CA TYR A 202 5.36 11.96 8.22
C TYR A 202 5.19 12.85 9.45
N ASP A 203 3.95 12.96 9.92
CA ASP A 203 3.53 13.96 10.90
C ASP A 203 2.88 13.36 12.16
N PRO A 204 3.58 12.42 12.85
CA PRO A 204 3.05 11.83 14.06
C PRO A 204 2.86 12.84 15.16
N LEU A 205 2.03 12.47 16.16
CA LEU A 205 1.96 13.18 17.43
C LEU A 205 3.33 13.15 18.12
N PRO A 206 3.77 14.25 18.78
CA PRO A 206 5.06 14.31 19.48
C PRO A 206 5.27 13.18 20.51
N SER A 207 4.21 12.71 21.14
CA SER A 207 4.24 11.58 22.07
C SER A 207 4.66 10.26 21.44
N PHE A 208 4.47 10.10 20.12
CA PHE A 208 4.89 8.91 19.38
C PHE A 208 6.26 9.13 18.71
N SER A 209 6.53 10.28 18.09
CA SER A 209 7.84 10.55 17.47
C SER A 209 8.98 10.46 18.46
N SER A 210 8.80 10.98 19.70
CA SER A 210 9.80 10.92 20.77
C SER A 210 10.20 9.49 21.16
N ARG A 211 9.29 8.51 21.03
CA ARG A 211 9.58 7.09 21.32
C ARG A 211 10.56 6.49 20.33
N TYR A 212 10.47 6.88 19.06
CA TYR A 212 11.31 6.36 17.98
C TYR A 212 12.65 7.09 17.86
N LEU A 213 12.72 8.37 18.21
CA LEU A 213 13.96 9.14 18.19
C LEU A 213 15.03 8.61 19.17
N SER A 214 14.63 7.79 20.15
CA SER A 214 15.54 7.15 21.14
C SER A 214 15.91 5.71 20.78
N LYS A 215 15.35 5.13 19.69
CA LYS A 215 15.59 3.75 19.30
C LYS A 215 16.76 3.61 18.34
N ASP A 216 17.34 2.42 18.31
CA ASP A 216 18.29 2.02 17.27
C ASP A 216 17.49 1.50 16.06
N ILE A 217 17.28 2.38 15.08
CA ILE A 217 16.58 2.08 13.85
C ILE A 217 17.61 1.89 12.75
N PRO A 218 17.61 0.75 12.04
CA PRO A 218 18.56 0.50 10.98
C PRO A 218 18.33 1.48 9.80
N ILE A 219 19.43 2.06 9.32
CA ILE A 219 19.47 2.93 8.14
C ILE A 219 20.49 2.33 7.18
N ASN A 220 20.03 1.83 6.06
CA ASN A 220 20.91 1.25 5.03
C ASN A 220 21.81 2.32 4.43
N ASP A 221 23.07 1.99 4.19
CA ASP A 221 23.96 2.88 3.45
C ASP A 221 23.67 2.73 1.94
N VAL A 222 23.65 3.84 1.23
CA VAL A 222 23.49 3.88 -0.22
C VAL A 222 24.85 4.23 -0.84
N SER A 223 25.40 3.32 -1.63
CA SER A 223 26.72 3.51 -2.22
C SER A 223 26.69 4.40 -3.46
N THR A 224 27.83 5.06 -3.76
CA THR A 224 27.96 5.84 -5.00
C THR A 224 27.77 4.95 -6.25
N ALA A 225 28.28 3.72 -6.21
CA ALA A 225 28.13 2.78 -7.33
C ALA A 225 26.68 2.42 -7.60
N GLU A 226 25.89 2.22 -6.53
CA GLU A 226 24.46 1.99 -6.64
C GLU A 226 23.74 3.19 -7.29
N LEU A 227 24.00 4.42 -6.82
CA LEU A 227 23.43 5.63 -7.40
C LEU A 227 23.83 5.85 -8.87
N GLU A 228 25.05 5.50 -9.24
CA GLU A 228 25.52 5.58 -10.62
C GLU A 228 24.86 4.53 -11.52
N SER A 229 24.48 3.37 -10.99
CA SER A 229 23.80 2.30 -11.71
C SER A 229 22.30 2.52 -11.90
N LEU A 230 21.69 3.50 -11.21
CA LEU A 230 20.28 3.82 -11.37
C LEU A 230 19.93 4.15 -12.84
N PRO A 231 18.78 3.67 -13.35
CA PRO A 231 18.26 4.07 -14.66
C PRO A 231 18.12 5.59 -14.79
N PRO A 232 18.25 6.14 -16.01
CA PRO A 232 18.10 7.58 -16.25
C PRO A 232 16.80 8.17 -15.70
N SER A 233 15.68 7.45 -15.82
CA SER A 233 14.37 7.87 -15.29
C SER A 233 14.39 8.02 -13.76
N LEU A 234 15.04 7.12 -13.02
CA LEU A 234 15.16 7.23 -11.56
C LEU A 234 16.15 8.33 -11.14
N LYS A 235 17.20 8.57 -11.93
CA LYS A 235 18.09 9.72 -11.71
C LYS A 235 17.35 11.03 -11.91
N ALA A 236 16.52 11.12 -12.95
CA ALA A 236 15.66 12.28 -13.21
C ALA A 236 14.63 12.47 -12.08
N TYR A 237 14.00 11.40 -11.62
CA TYR A 237 13.08 11.40 -10.50
C TYR A 237 13.74 11.91 -9.21
N ARG A 238 14.93 11.41 -8.86
CA ARG A 238 15.70 11.90 -7.70
C ARG A 238 15.94 13.40 -7.76
N LYS A 239 16.36 13.89 -8.94
CA LYS A 239 16.55 15.34 -9.14
C LYS A 239 15.25 16.10 -9.01
N HIS A 240 14.17 15.61 -9.61
CA HIS A 240 12.84 16.21 -9.52
C HIS A 240 12.37 16.38 -8.07
N CYS A 241 12.57 15.39 -7.20
CA CYS A 241 12.22 15.46 -5.79
C CYS A 241 13.01 16.51 -4.99
N THR A 242 14.13 17.02 -5.50
CA THR A 242 14.85 18.15 -4.88
C THR A 242 14.31 19.51 -5.32
N GLU A 243 13.50 19.55 -6.37
CA GLU A 243 12.96 20.77 -6.96
C GLU A 243 11.45 20.92 -6.67
N VAL A 244 10.76 19.78 -6.51
CA VAL A 244 9.30 19.73 -6.28
C VAL A 244 9.01 18.92 -5.03
N ASP A 245 8.36 19.55 -4.08
CA ASP A 245 8.01 18.98 -2.78
C ASP A 245 6.71 18.17 -2.82
N HIS A 246 6.73 17.02 -3.50
CA HIS A 246 5.60 16.11 -3.49
C HIS A 246 5.25 15.67 -2.07
N ASP A 247 3.94 15.75 -1.72
CA ASP A 247 3.41 15.30 -0.44
C ASP A 247 4.16 15.89 0.77
N SER A 248 4.56 17.18 0.66
CA SER A 248 5.34 17.94 1.65
C SER A 248 6.74 17.39 1.93
N ILE A 249 7.31 16.62 1.02
CA ILE A 249 8.71 16.17 1.07
C ILE A 249 9.53 16.98 0.07
N LEU A 250 10.46 17.79 0.55
CA LEU A 250 11.55 18.32 -0.25
C LEU A 250 12.77 17.45 0.02
N ASP A 251 13.19 16.70 -0.98
CA ASP A 251 14.29 15.74 -0.84
C ASP A 251 15.66 16.38 -1.09
N HIS A 252 16.71 15.64 -0.77
CA HIS A 252 18.10 15.98 -1.05
C HIS A 252 18.77 14.86 -1.84
N LEU A 253 19.66 15.20 -2.79
CA LEU A 253 20.42 14.17 -3.51
C LEU A 253 21.29 13.31 -2.59
N PHE A 254 21.77 13.89 -1.49
CA PHE A 254 22.62 13.23 -0.51
C PHE A 254 22.19 13.62 0.92
N PRO A 255 21.05 13.11 1.40
CA PRO A 255 20.62 13.38 2.76
C PRO A 255 21.57 12.74 3.76
N THR A 256 21.82 13.43 4.88
CA THR A 256 22.64 12.88 5.96
C THR A 256 21.97 11.68 6.62
N LYS A 257 22.76 10.80 7.24
CA LYS A 257 22.23 9.65 8.02
C LYS A 257 21.25 10.11 9.10
N GLN A 258 21.51 11.27 9.74
CA GLN A 258 20.62 11.84 10.76
C GLN A 258 19.28 12.30 10.18
N GLN A 259 19.25 12.90 8.99
CA GLN A 259 18.01 13.29 8.31
C GLN A 259 17.19 12.04 7.95
N ARG A 260 17.81 11.02 7.36
CA ARG A 260 17.16 9.73 7.04
C ARG A 260 16.66 9.02 8.29
N PHE A 261 17.43 9.04 9.39
CA PHE A 261 17.01 8.49 10.68
C PHE A 261 15.76 9.20 11.20
N ARG A 262 15.74 10.56 11.21
CA ARG A 262 14.57 11.33 11.64
C ARG A 262 13.35 11.00 10.77
N GLN A 263 13.50 11.00 9.45
CA GLN A 263 12.43 10.65 8.52
C GLN A 263 11.84 9.27 8.85
N ARG A 264 12.70 8.25 9.00
CA ARG A 264 12.28 6.88 9.32
C ARG A 264 11.62 6.80 10.69
N ALA A 265 12.17 7.46 11.71
CA ALA A 265 11.59 7.50 13.05
C ALA A 265 10.17 8.07 13.06
N TYR A 266 9.93 9.14 12.31
CA TYR A 266 8.61 9.77 12.19
C TYR A 266 7.62 8.89 11.40
N TYR A 267 8.08 8.26 10.33
CA TYR A 267 7.29 7.30 9.59
C TYR A 267 6.85 6.10 10.46
N LEU A 268 7.75 5.51 11.22
CA LEU A 268 7.45 4.40 12.12
C LEU A 268 6.52 4.81 13.27
N ALA A 269 6.65 6.04 13.75
CA ALA A 269 5.76 6.61 14.76
C ALA A 269 4.31 6.72 14.26
N ASN A 270 4.09 7.12 13.01
CA ASN A 270 2.76 7.10 12.39
C ASN A 270 2.14 5.69 12.39
N ILE A 271 2.94 4.66 12.12
CA ILE A 271 2.46 3.26 12.12
C ILE A 271 2.02 2.84 13.52
N THR A 272 2.76 3.23 14.56
CA THR A 272 2.36 2.95 15.96
C THR A 272 1.07 3.68 16.34
N MET A 273 0.85 4.91 15.85
CA MET A 273 -0.43 5.60 16.03
C MET A 273 -1.58 4.85 15.37
N ILE A 274 -1.38 4.36 14.16
CA ILE A 274 -2.38 3.57 13.42
C ILE A 274 -2.64 2.25 14.16
N ASP A 275 -1.60 1.57 14.65
CA ASP A 275 -1.73 0.34 15.44
C ASP A 275 -2.59 0.54 16.70
N GLN A 276 -2.41 1.68 17.39
CA GLN A 276 -3.28 2.02 18.54
C GLN A 276 -4.75 2.10 18.10
N LYS A 277 -5.04 2.77 16.97
CA LYS A 277 -6.42 2.87 16.47
C LYS A 277 -6.98 1.53 15.99
N ILE A 278 -6.14 0.67 15.43
CA ILE A 278 -6.53 -0.71 15.12
C ILE A 278 -6.97 -1.44 16.40
N GLY A 279 -6.25 -1.28 17.50
CA GLY A 279 -6.64 -1.85 18.80
C GLY A 279 -8.03 -1.40 19.25
N GLU A 280 -8.29 -0.09 19.21
CA GLU A 280 -9.60 0.49 19.58
C GLU A 280 -10.73 0.01 18.66
N ILE A 281 -10.45 -0.16 17.36
CA ILE A 281 -11.39 -0.71 16.38
C ILE A 281 -11.72 -2.18 16.68
N LEU A 282 -10.70 -3.00 16.96
CA LEU A 282 -10.87 -4.41 17.29
C LEU A 282 -11.70 -4.58 18.58
N GLU A 283 -11.44 -3.77 19.59
CA GLU A 283 -12.22 -3.73 20.83
C GLU A 283 -13.70 -3.36 20.56
N ALA A 284 -13.95 -2.32 19.78
CA ALA A 284 -15.30 -1.90 19.42
C ALA A 284 -16.05 -2.98 18.62
N LEU A 285 -15.38 -3.68 17.69
CA LEU A 285 -15.95 -4.79 16.93
C LEU A 285 -16.32 -5.97 17.84
N ASP A 286 -15.47 -6.30 18.81
CA ASP A 286 -15.71 -7.36 19.79
C ASP A 286 -16.89 -7.01 20.70
N GLU A 287 -16.90 -5.82 21.30
CA GLU A 287 -17.99 -5.32 22.12
C GLU A 287 -19.37 -5.35 21.45
N GLN A 288 -19.39 -5.15 20.12
CA GLN A 288 -20.64 -5.18 19.32
C GLN A 288 -20.97 -6.56 18.73
N GLY A 289 -20.15 -7.59 19.05
CA GLY A 289 -20.35 -8.98 18.57
C GLY A 289 -20.05 -9.18 17.08
N TYR A 290 -19.43 -8.22 16.40
CA TYR A 290 -19.07 -8.37 15.00
C TYR A 290 -17.98 -9.43 14.78
N LEU A 291 -17.12 -9.68 15.78
CA LEU A 291 -16.02 -10.64 15.68
C LEU A 291 -16.45 -12.11 15.86
N ASP A 292 -17.65 -12.39 16.35
CA ASP A 292 -18.16 -13.76 16.55
C ASP A 292 -18.12 -14.59 15.26
N ASN A 293 -18.32 -13.96 14.11
CA ASN A 293 -18.21 -14.57 12.79
C ASN A 293 -17.61 -13.57 11.81
N ALA A 294 -16.34 -13.26 11.99
CA ALA A 294 -15.62 -12.29 11.17
C ALA A 294 -14.37 -12.88 10.53
N MET A 295 -13.98 -12.24 9.42
CA MET A 295 -12.64 -12.31 8.85
C MET A 295 -12.07 -10.91 8.83
N ILE A 296 -10.85 -10.76 9.32
CA ILE A 296 -10.08 -9.52 9.26
C ILE A 296 -8.94 -9.70 8.26
N ILE A 297 -8.76 -8.74 7.37
CA ILE A 297 -7.59 -8.61 6.52
C ILE A 297 -6.90 -7.31 6.88
N PHE A 298 -5.61 -7.39 7.15
CA PHE A 298 -4.73 -6.24 7.30
C PHE A 298 -3.70 -6.24 6.17
N THR A 299 -3.52 -5.10 5.51
CA THR A 299 -2.51 -4.93 4.45
C THR A 299 -2.17 -3.45 4.25
N SER A 300 -1.17 -3.17 3.40
CA SER A 300 -0.88 -1.84 2.83
C SER A 300 -1.04 -1.88 1.32
N ASP A 301 -1.30 -0.76 0.68
CA ASP A 301 -1.40 -0.72 -0.79
C ASP A 301 -0.04 -0.81 -1.49
N HIS A 302 1.00 -0.23 -0.92
CA HIS A 302 2.42 -0.33 -1.32
C HIS A 302 3.28 0.16 -0.16
N GLY A 303 4.60 0.11 -0.31
CA GLY A 303 5.55 0.65 0.67
C GLY A 303 6.17 1.99 0.26
N ASP A 304 7.36 2.28 0.81
CA ASP A 304 8.08 3.55 0.68
C ASP A 304 9.59 3.30 0.67
N CYS A 305 10.33 3.93 -0.22
CA CYS A 305 11.80 3.83 -0.26
C CYS A 305 12.46 4.46 0.98
N LEU A 306 11.90 5.52 1.56
CA LEU A 306 12.44 6.20 2.76
C LEU A 306 13.95 6.50 2.69
N GLY A 307 14.43 6.88 1.51
CA GLY A 307 15.84 7.13 1.23
C GLY A 307 16.68 5.90 0.92
N ASP A 308 16.14 4.68 1.00
CA ASP A 308 16.82 3.50 0.48
C ASP A 308 16.97 3.64 -1.05
N HIS A 309 18.03 3.09 -1.62
CA HIS A 309 18.43 3.29 -3.03
C HIS A 309 18.64 4.77 -3.42
N GLY A 310 18.67 5.68 -2.45
CA GLY A 310 18.69 7.12 -2.66
C GLY A 310 17.37 7.66 -3.25
N LEU A 311 16.27 6.94 -3.09
CA LEU A 311 14.93 7.28 -3.59
C LEU A 311 14.00 7.69 -2.45
N SER A 312 13.08 8.60 -2.75
CA SER A 312 12.01 9.02 -1.86
C SER A 312 10.70 8.40 -2.30
N GLN A 313 9.84 8.05 -1.35
CA GLN A 313 8.48 7.57 -1.58
C GLN A 313 8.41 6.29 -2.45
N LYS A 314 7.63 6.30 -3.51
CA LYS A 314 7.17 5.19 -4.36
C LYS A 314 7.61 5.35 -5.82
N TRP A 315 6.89 4.78 -6.77
CA TRP A 315 7.15 4.81 -8.23
C TRP A 315 8.39 4.03 -8.67
N SER A 316 8.84 3.08 -7.88
CA SER A 316 9.94 2.17 -8.23
C SER A 316 9.51 0.71 -8.01
N GLY A 317 10.21 -0.23 -8.65
CA GLY A 317 9.93 -1.65 -8.50
C GLY A 317 10.73 -2.34 -7.40
N TYR A 318 11.38 -1.61 -6.51
CA TYR A 318 12.11 -2.16 -5.36
C TYR A 318 11.18 -2.81 -4.33
N ASP A 319 11.68 -3.80 -3.60
CA ASP A 319 10.89 -4.51 -2.59
C ASP A 319 10.38 -3.58 -1.48
N GLU A 320 11.07 -2.49 -1.17
CA GLU A 320 10.61 -1.44 -0.26
C GLU A 320 9.26 -0.83 -0.67
N VAL A 321 8.93 -0.88 -1.95
CA VAL A 321 7.67 -0.35 -2.50
C VAL A 321 6.66 -1.45 -2.78
N VAL A 322 7.08 -2.56 -3.40
CA VAL A 322 6.13 -3.58 -3.90
C VAL A 322 5.86 -4.71 -2.92
N HIS A 323 6.76 -4.99 -1.97
CA HIS A 323 6.56 -5.99 -0.95
C HIS A 323 5.71 -5.41 0.20
N VAL A 324 4.54 -6.00 0.44
CA VAL A 324 3.54 -5.46 1.38
C VAL A 324 3.19 -6.46 2.47
N PRO A 325 2.89 -5.99 3.69
CA PRO A 325 2.40 -6.87 4.75
C PRO A 325 0.98 -7.36 4.41
N VAL A 326 0.72 -8.63 4.63
CA VAL A 326 -0.62 -9.21 4.54
C VAL A 326 -0.84 -10.17 5.69
N ILE A 327 -1.95 -9.94 6.42
CA ILE A 327 -2.39 -10.78 7.53
C ILE A 327 -3.86 -11.11 7.29
N VAL A 328 -4.21 -12.39 7.39
CA VAL A 328 -5.60 -12.88 7.35
C VAL A 328 -5.92 -13.52 8.69
N TRP A 329 -6.89 -12.97 9.39
CA TRP A 329 -7.34 -13.46 10.70
C TRP A 329 -8.80 -13.93 10.61
N ARG A 330 -9.06 -15.17 11.00
CA ARG A 330 -10.39 -15.75 11.15
C ARG A 330 -10.32 -16.94 12.08
N PRO A 331 -10.67 -16.78 13.36
CA PRO A 331 -10.61 -17.86 14.34
C PRO A 331 -11.42 -19.10 13.91
N GLY A 332 -10.86 -20.27 14.18
CA GLY A 332 -11.49 -21.55 13.85
C GLY A 332 -11.46 -21.94 12.35
N THR A 333 -10.98 -21.06 11.48
CA THR A 333 -10.84 -21.35 10.03
C THR A 333 -9.40 -21.19 9.59
N VAL A 334 -8.80 -20.04 9.87
CA VAL A 334 -7.41 -19.72 9.55
C VAL A 334 -6.51 -20.38 10.58
N LYS A 335 -5.40 -20.97 10.15
CA LYS A 335 -4.41 -21.55 11.05
C LYS A 335 -3.61 -20.45 11.74
N ALA A 336 -3.77 -20.31 13.04
CA ALA A 336 -3.09 -19.29 13.85
C ALA A 336 -1.57 -19.44 13.80
N GLY A 337 -0.84 -18.31 13.68
CA GLY A 337 0.61 -18.22 13.66
C GLY A 337 1.23 -18.94 12.45
N HIS A 338 0.47 -19.16 11.38
CA HIS A 338 0.96 -19.77 10.15
C HIS A 338 1.51 -18.73 9.18
N GLU A 339 2.62 -19.07 8.56
CA GLU A 339 3.24 -18.26 7.51
C GLU A 339 3.14 -18.97 6.16
N VAL A 340 2.66 -18.25 5.14
CA VAL A 340 2.68 -18.64 3.73
C VAL A 340 3.85 -17.92 3.07
N SER A 341 4.88 -18.69 2.72
CA SER A 341 6.12 -18.16 2.11
C SER A 341 6.13 -18.20 0.59
N SER A 342 5.13 -18.82 -0.04
CA SER A 342 5.03 -18.86 -1.49
C SER A 342 4.68 -17.49 -2.08
N LEU A 343 5.21 -17.22 -3.29
CA LEU A 343 4.93 -15.96 -4.00
C LEU A 343 3.43 -15.81 -4.26
N CYS A 344 2.86 -14.65 -3.94
CA CYS A 344 1.49 -14.29 -4.28
C CYS A 344 1.37 -12.80 -4.66
N GLN A 345 0.38 -12.52 -5.48
CA GLN A 345 -0.05 -11.18 -5.79
C GLN A 345 -1.04 -10.71 -4.73
N GLN A 346 -0.98 -9.46 -4.34
CA GLN A 346 -1.84 -8.94 -3.27
C GLN A 346 -3.34 -9.15 -3.52
N PHE A 347 -3.79 -9.04 -4.75
CA PHE A 347 -5.19 -9.27 -5.10
C PHE A 347 -5.63 -10.75 -5.07
N ASP A 348 -4.71 -11.70 -4.89
CA ASP A 348 -5.03 -13.12 -4.65
C ASP A 348 -5.75 -13.28 -3.30
N ILE A 349 -5.42 -12.42 -2.34
CA ILE A 349 -6.10 -12.33 -1.05
C ILE A 349 -7.56 -11.90 -1.24
N SER A 350 -7.82 -10.98 -2.17
CA SER A 350 -9.17 -10.51 -2.46
C SER A 350 -10.05 -11.62 -3.05
N GLN A 351 -9.51 -12.44 -3.96
CA GLN A 351 -10.23 -13.63 -4.44
C GLN A 351 -10.53 -14.61 -3.31
N THR A 352 -9.53 -14.91 -2.48
CA THR A 352 -9.69 -15.86 -1.36
C THR A 352 -10.73 -15.36 -0.36
N LEU A 353 -10.78 -14.05 -0.09
CA LEU A 353 -11.84 -13.43 0.69
C LEU A 353 -13.22 -13.67 0.10
N LEU A 354 -13.38 -13.46 -1.20
CA LEU A 354 -14.65 -13.66 -1.90
C LEU A 354 -15.08 -15.14 -1.88
N GLU A 355 -14.14 -16.06 -2.06
CA GLU A 355 -14.40 -17.52 -1.93
C GLU A 355 -14.88 -17.87 -0.53
N MET A 356 -14.25 -17.33 0.53
CA MET A 356 -14.69 -17.52 1.92
C MET A 356 -16.08 -16.92 2.19
N ALA A 357 -16.46 -15.87 1.48
CA ALA A 357 -17.78 -15.26 1.51
C ALA A 357 -18.83 -16.02 0.70
N GLY A 358 -18.46 -17.13 0.03
CA GLY A 358 -19.34 -17.92 -0.84
C GLY A 358 -19.73 -17.18 -2.12
N ILE A 359 -18.87 -16.32 -2.62
CA ILE A 359 -19.04 -15.62 -3.90
C ILE A 359 -18.47 -16.49 -5.01
N GLN A 360 -19.22 -16.63 -6.10
CA GLN A 360 -18.70 -17.25 -7.31
C GLN A 360 -17.69 -16.32 -7.99
N ILE A 361 -16.46 -16.79 -8.16
CA ILE A 361 -15.38 -16.01 -8.75
C ILE A 361 -15.58 -15.91 -10.27
N PRO A 362 -15.57 -14.70 -10.85
CA PRO A 362 -15.56 -14.52 -12.29
C PRO A 362 -14.32 -15.16 -12.94
N SER A 363 -14.52 -15.89 -14.04
CA SER A 363 -13.41 -16.58 -14.74
C SER A 363 -12.41 -15.61 -15.39
N SER A 364 -12.81 -14.35 -15.54
CA SER A 364 -11.95 -13.27 -16.04
C SER A 364 -10.96 -12.72 -15.00
N PHE A 365 -11.17 -12.99 -13.70
CA PHE A 365 -10.24 -12.51 -12.67
C PHE A 365 -8.82 -13.02 -12.92
N GLU A 366 -7.83 -12.15 -12.75
CA GLU A 366 -6.39 -12.46 -12.90
C GLU A 366 -5.77 -12.96 -11.60
N SER A 367 -6.53 -12.91 -10.52
CA SER A 367 -6.17 -13.46 -9.22
C SER A 367 -6.16 -14.99 -9.21
N GLU A 368 -5.45 -15.55 -8.25
CA GLU A 368 -5.38 -16.98 -7.94
C GLU A 368 -5.75 -17.18 -6.46
N SER A 369 -6.43 -18.27 -6.14
CA SER A 369 -6.79 -18.57 -4.74
C SER A 369 -5.56 -18.94 -3.93
N VAL A 370 -5.42 -18.35 -2.73
CA VAL A 370 -4.43 -18.77 -1.73
C VAL A 370 -5.11 -19.45 -0.52
N MET A 371 -6.29 -20.02 -0.75
CA MET A 371 -7.11 -20.67 0.26
C MET A 371 -6.36 -21.77 1.00
N ASP A 372 -5.61 -22.63 0.29
CA ASP A 372 -4.88 -23.73 0.92
C ASP A 372 -3.83 -23.23 1.89
N GLY A 373 -3.10 -22.14 1.55
CA GLY A 373 -2.17 -21.47 2.46
C GLY A 373 -2.86 -20.96 3.70
N VAL A 374 -3.95 -20.24 3.55
CA VAL A 374 -4.73 -19.70 4.67
C VAL A 374 -5.24 -20.80 5.62
N LEU A 375 -5.60 -21.97 5.07
CA LEU A 375 -6.02 -23.14 5.83
C LEU A 375 -4.85 -23.95 6.43
N GLY A 376 -3.61 -23.49 6.24
CA GLY A 376 -2.41 -24.14 6.76
C GLY A 376 -1.99 -25.40 6.00
N LYS A 377 -2.44 -25.53 4.75
CA LYS A 377 -1.99 -26.58 3.82
C LYS A 377 -0.84 -26.06 2.96
N LEU A 378 -0.20 -26.97 2.20
CA LEU A 378 0.81 -26.57 1.24
C LEU A 378 0.18 -25.71 0.14
N GLN A 379 0.63 -24.48 0.00
CA GLN A 379 0.22 -23.55 -1.04
C GLN A 379 1.22 -23.60 -2.20
N SER A 380 0.72 -23.92 -3.38
CA SER A 380 1.46 -23.68 -4.61
C SER A 380 1.45 -22.17 -4.90
N GLY A 381 2.64 -21.55 -4.88
CA GLY A 381 2.76 -20.12 -5.19
C GLY A 381 2.78 -19.84 -6.68
N ARG A 382 2.67 -18.57 -7.02
CA ARG A 382 2.92 -18.07 -8.37
C ARG A 382 4.40 -18.29 -8.73
N LYS A 383 4.67 -18.64 -9.98
CA LYS A 383 6.05 -18.66 -10.49
C LYS A 383 6.63 -17.24 -10.59
N TYR A 384 5.78 -16.30 -10.96
CA TYR A 384 6.11 -14.88 -11.09
C TYR A 384 5.02 -14.01 -10.49
N VAL A 385 5.43 -12.87 -9.94
CA VAL A 385 4.55 -11.74 -9.59
C VAL A 385 4.95 -10.52 -10.42
N PHE A 386 3.97 -9.64 -10.67
CA PHE A 386 4.14 -8.51 -11.57
C PHE A 386 3.61 -7.23 -10.93
N ALA A 387 4.26 -6.11 -11.23
CA ALA A 387 3.75 -4.79 -10.88
C ALA A 387 4.02 -3.82 -12.03
N GLU A 388 3.16 -2.83 -12.18
CA GLU A 388 3.29 -1.87 -13.27
C GLU A 388 2.78 -0.47 -12.91
N GLN A 389 3.32 0.52 -13.61
CA GLN A 389 2.98 1.93 -13.47
C GLN A 389 3.05 2.62 -14.82
N GLY A 390 1.99 3.31 -15.19
CA GLY A 390 2.01 4.26 -16.29
C GLY A 390 2.75 5.53 -15.90
N GLY A 391 3.28 6.24 -16.90
CA GLY A 391 3.93 7.52 -16.69
C GLY A 391 2.97 8.53 -16.04
N ASP A 392 3.43 9.15 -14.97
CA ASP A 392 2.79 10.31 -14.35
C ASP A 392 3.82 11.44 -14.18
N GLY A 393 3.42 12.56 -13.60
CA GLY A 393 4.31 13.72 -13.46
C GLY A 393 5.58 13.47 -12.65
N ASN A 394 5.66 12.36 -11.93
CA ASN A 394 6.81 12.02 -11.09
C ASN A 394 7.85 11.16 -11.82
N LEU A 395 7.39 10.27 -12.72
CA LEU A 395 8.27 9.49 -13.61
C LEU A 395 8.31 10.16 -14.99
N THR A 396 8.98 11.28 -15.07
CA THR A 396 8.92 12.22 -16.22
C THR A 396 9.33 11.61 -17.57
N ASP A 397 10.24 10.64 -17.57
CA ASP A 397 10.85 10.09 -18.78
C ASP A 397 10.44 8.63 -19.06
N ALA A 398 9.59 8.02 -18.20
CA ALA A 398 9.14 6.65 -18.39
C ALA A 398 7.65 6.60 -18.71
N GLN A 399 7.28 6.08 -19.89
CA GLN A 399 5.88 5.93 -20.29
C GLN A 399 5.18 4.79 -19.55
N MET A 400 5.88 3.68 -19.35
CA MET A 400 5.41 2.51 -18.63
C MET A 400 6.59 1.81 -17.99
N VAL A 401 6.45 1.48 -16.71
CA VAL A 401 7.41 0.69 -15.94
C VAL A 401 6.72 -0.61 -15.54
N THR A 402 7.38 -1.74 -15.78
CA THR A 402 6.85 -3.06 -15.45
C THR A 402 7.90 -3.87 -14.70
N MET A 403 7.52 -4.44 -13.57
CA MET A 403 8.35 -5.35 -12.79
C MET A 403 7.88 -6.78 -12.97
N VAL A 404 8.82 -7.72 -13.11
CA VAL A 404 8.62 -9.15 -12.95
C VAL A 404 9.55 -9.69 -11.89
N ARG A 405 9.04 -10.50 -10.96
CA ARG A 405 9.79 -11.09 -9.86
C ARG A 405 9.47 -12.59 -9.74
N SER A 406 10.50 -13.41 -9.67
CA SER A 406 10.46 -14.80 -9.20
C SER A 406 10.99 -14.87 -7.77
N GLU A 407 11.18 -16.06 -7.22
CA GLU A 407 11.86 -16.23 -5.92
C GLU A 407 13.31 -15.73 -5.96
N LYS A 408 13.99 -15.94 -7.09
CA LYS A 408 15.42 -15.65 -7.25
C LYS A 408 15.72 -14.37 -8.00
N TRP A 409 14.95 -14.04 -9.01
CA TRP A 409 15.26 -12.95 -9.95
C TRP A 409 14.19 -11.88 -9.94
N LYS A 410 14.61 -10.63 -10.03
CA LYS A 410 13.73 -9.50 -10.29
C LYS A 410 14.26 -8.68 -11.47
N MET A 411 13.36 -8.31 -12.36
CA MET A 411 13.65 -7.40 -13.46
C MET A 411 12.64 -6.26 -13.48
N ILE A 412 13.12 -5.02 -13.65
CA ILE A 412 12.30 -3.83 -13.86
C ILE A 412 12.59 -3.33 -15.26
N HIS A 413 11.57 -3.37 -16.09
CA HIS A 413 11.61 -2.99 -17.50
C HIS A 413 10.94 -1.65 -17.71
N TYR A 414 11.60 -0.76 -18.44
CA TYR A 414 11.11 0.56 -18.84
C TYR A 414 10.75 0.48 -20.33
N ALA A 415 9.46 0.55 -20.65
CA ALA A 415 8.97 0.33 -22.01
C ALA A 415 9.54 1.36 -23.01
N GLY A 416 10.11 0.87 -24.10
CA GLY A 416 10.74 1.69 -25.13
C GLY A 416 12.18 2.10 -24.85
N GLU A 417 12.72 1.76 -23.67
CA GLU A 417 14.06 2.13 -23.25
C GLU A 417 15.06 0.96 -23.39
N LYS A 418 16.34 1.30 -23.51
CA LYS A 418 17.43 0.32 -23.57
C LYS A 418 17.98 -0.04 -22.18
N PHE A 419 17.67 0.76 -21.18
CA PHE A 419 18.06 0.53 -19.79
C PHE A 419 16.97 -0.21 -19.02
N GLY A 420 17.36 -0.79 -17.90
CA GLY A 420 16.47 -1.48 -16.96
C GLY A 420 17.21 -1.81 -15.67
N GLN A 421 16.62 -2.68 -14.88
CA GLN A 421 17.25 -3.19 -13.68
C GLN A 421 17.07 -4.71 -13.61
N LEU A 422 18.11 -5.42 -13.17
CA LEU A 422 18.12 -6.85 -12.95
C LEU A 422 18.82 -7.15 -11.63
N PHE A 423 18.19 -7.95 -10.77
CA PHE A 423 18.70 -8.31 -9.45
C PHE A 423 18.69 -9.81 -9.22
N ASP A 424 19.76 -10.35 -8.66
CA ASP A 424 19.86 -11.72 -8.11
C ASP A 424 19.51 -11.68 -6.62
N LEU A 425 18.25 -11.93 -6.28
CA LEU A 425 17.72 -11.78 -4.91
C LEU A 425 18.30 -12.79 -3.90
N GLU A 426 18.90 -13.90 -4.38
CA GLU A 426 19.61 -14.82 -3.51
C GLU A 426 20.98 -14.28 -3.04
N LYS A 427 21.66 -13.51 -3.91
CA LYS A 427 22.97 -12.94 -3.63
C LYS A 427 22.89 -11.52 -3.11
N ASP A 428 21.89 -10.77 -3.55
CA ASP A 428 21.66 -9.36 -3.25
C ASP A 428 20.18 -9.13 -2.88
N PRO A 429 19.74 -9.58 -1.70
CA PRO A 429 18.36 -9.41 -1.26
C PRO A 429 17.96 -7.95 -1.00
N LEU A 430 18.93 -7.04 -0.96
CA LEU A 430 18.71 -5.60 -0.82
C LEU A 430 18.69 -4.85 -2.15
N GLU A 431 18.77 -5.56 -3.28
CA GLU A 431 18.65 -4.97 -4.62
C GLU A 431 19.61 -3.79 -4.90
N SER A 432 20.82 -3.85 -4.32
CA SER A 432 21.83 -2.79 -4.40
C SER A 432 22.74 -2.89 -5.63
N ILE A 433 22.77 -4.05 -6.31
CA ILE A 433 23.65 -4.36 -7.42
C ILE A 433 22.84 -4.59 -8.69
N ASN A 434 22.71 -3.55 -9.54
CA ASN A 434 22.02 -3.68 -10.81
C ASN A 434 22.88 -4.43 -11.85
N LEU A 435 22.46 -5.63 -12.23
CA LEU A 435 23.14 -6.53 -13.17
C LEU A 435 22.72 -6.30 -14.63
N TRP A 436 21.96 -5.24 -14.94
CA TRP A 436 21.40 -5.00 -16.29
C TRP A 436 22.43 -4.96 -17.40
N GLU A 437 23.59 -4.34 -17.17
CA GLU A 437 24.68 -4.19 -18.15
C GLU A 437 25.62 -5.39 -18.19
N ASP A 438 25.51 -6.34 -17.25
CA ASP A 438 26.36 -7.54 -17.22
C ASP A 438 25.82 -8.61 -18.17
N THR A 439 26.55 -8.81 -19.27
CA THR A 439 26.17 -9.76 -20.34
C THR A 439 26.19 -11.22 -19.89
N SER A 440 26.83 -11.55 -18.77
CA SER A 440 26.81 -12.91 -18.22
C SER A 440 25.41 -13.34 -17.74
N TYR A 441 24.47 -12.39 -17.56
CA TYR A 441 23.08 -12.62 -17.16
C TYR A 441 22.06 -12.38 -18.31
N ASP A 442 22.50 -12.42 -19.56
CA ASP A 442 21.60 -12.19 -20.72
C ASP A 442 20.55 -13.31 -20.88
N ASP A 443 20.85 -14.52 -20.44
CA ASP A 443 19.87 -15.63 -20.46
C ASP A 443 18.75 -15.41 -19.47
N GLU A 444 19.07 -14.94 -18.28
CA GLU A 444 18.10 -14.57 -17.23
C GLU A 444 17.21 -13.41 -17.68
N LYS A 445 17.81 -12.36 -18.25
CA LYS A 445 17.07 -11.24 -18.84
C LYS A 445 16.09 -11.72 -19.91
N ARG A 446 16.54 -12.57 -20.85
CA ARG A 446 15.66 -13.13 -21.90
C ARG A 446 14.51 -13.94 -21.31
N SER A 447 14.77 -14.74 -20.29
CA SER A 447 13.75 -15.54 -19.61
C SER A 447 12.69 -14.67 -18.93
N LEU A 448 13.10 -13.58 -18.26
CA LEU A 448 12.20 -12.65 -17.60
C LEU A 448 11.42 -11.80 -18.60
N HIS A 449 12.02 -11.38 -19.71
CA HIS A 449 11.29 -10.73 -20.81
C HIS A 449 10.25 -11.66 -21.45
N ALA A 450 10.57 -12.95 -21.63
CA ALA A 450 9.60 -13.92 -22.10
C ALA A 450 8.43 -14.07 -21.11
N ALA A 451 8.71 -14.10 -19.80
CA ALA A 451 7.68 -14.14 -18.77
C ALA A 451 6.76 -12.90 -18.81
N LEU A 452 7.30 -11.70 -19.02
CA LEU A 452 6.50 -10.48 -19.20
C LEU A 452 5.60 -10.56 -20.44
N LEU A 453 6.14 -11.04 -21.56
CA LEU A 453 5.38 -11.19 -22.79
C LEU A 453 4.23 -12.19 -22.63
N ASP A 454 4.53 -13.36 -22.08
CA ASP A 454 3.53 -14.41 -21.82
C ASP A 454 2.45 -13.92 -20.87
N TRP A 455 2.82 -13.20 -19.81
CA TRP A 455 1.87 -12.61 -18.87
C TRP A 455 0.89 -11.67 -19.58
N HIS A 456 1.40 -10.72 -20.39
CA HIS A 456 0.53 -9.79 -21.14
C HIS A 456 -0.40 -10.51 -22.13
N ILE A 457 0.10 -11.52 -22.85
CA ILE A 457 -0.71 -12.29 -23.81
C ILE A 457 -1.81 -13.05 -23.07
N GLN A 458 -1.46 -13.71 -21.95
CA GLN A 458 -2.42 -14.47 -21.14
C GLN A 458 -3.47 -13.56 -20.48
N SER A 459 -3.05 -12.40 -19.97
CA SER A 459 -3.93 -11.39 -19.42
C SER A 459 -4.95 -10.92 -20.47
N GLN A 460 -4.50 -10.51 -21.66
CA GLN A 460 -5.38 -10.10 -22.75
C GLN A 460 -6.39 -11.19 -23.14
N TYR A 461 -5.95 -12.44 -23.21
CA TYR A 461 -6.83 -13.55 -23.52
C TYR A 461 -7.87 -13.82 -22.43
N ARG A 462 -7.44 -13.81 -21.16
CA ARG A 462 -8.33 -14.06 -19.99
C ARG A 462 -9.38 -12.97 -19.84
N THR A 463 -9.01 -11.71 -20.07
CA THR A 463 -9.84 -10.54 -19.82
C THR A 463 -10.56 -10.00 -21.06
N ARG A 464 -10.50 -10.69 -22.19
CA ARG A 464 -11.03 -10.22 -23.49
C ARG A 464 -12.50 -9.81 -23.45
N ASP A 465 -13.34 -10.56 -22.72
CA ASP A 465 -14.77 -10.29 -22.63
C ASP A 465 -15.03 -9.12 -21.69
N TRP A 466 -14.32 -9.05 -20.56
CA TRP A 466 -14.39 -7.93 -19.63
C TRP A 466 -13.90 -6.62 -20.26
N ALA A 467 -12.81 -6.67 -21.02
CA ALA A 467 -12.27 -5.50 -21.70
C ALA A 467 -13.22 -4.95 -22.78
N SER A 468 -14.10 -5.77 -23.36
CA SER A 468 -15.08 -5.32 -24.35
C SER A 468 -16.12 -4.38 -23.77
N ASP A 469 -16.45 -4.48 -22.49
CA ASP A 469 -17.41 -3.62 -21.79
C ASP A 469 -16.83 -2.22 -21.50
N PHE A 470 -15.52 -2.03 -21.72
CA PHE A 470 -14.80 -0.77 -21.46
C PHE A 470 -14.35 -0.05 -22.75
N ARG A 471 -14.48 -0.68 -23.90
CA ARG A 471 -14.14 -0.12 -25.22
C ARG A 471 -15.40 0.38 -25.95
#